data_15595f029c1c37493a89904b109356eb
#
_entry.id   15595f029c1c37493a89904b109356eb
#
_cell.length_a   1.000
_cell.length_b   1.000
_cell.length_c   1.000
_cell.angle_alpha   90.00
_cell.angle_beta   90.00
_cell.angle_gamma   90.00
#
_symmetry.space_group_name_H-M   'P 1'
#
loop_
_entity.id
_entity.type
_entity.pdbx_description
1 polymer ?
#
loop_
_entity_poly.entity_id
_entity_poly.type
_entity_poly.pdbx_seq_one_letter_code
_entity_poly.pdbx_strand_id
1 'polypeptide(L)'
;MIDHNLYASPVQASQALITHILEAMDKEPERPFTIALSGGTTPATLFEVWEREYAAYTPWPRIYFYWVDERCVPPGDDQSNFGLAHRLLLGKVGIPASHYYRIVGEGAPEEEAKQYSSIVKTTVPTMDGVPVFDFVLLGIGEDGHTSSIFPDRQELLTAGGPY
;
A
#
# COMPACT_ATOMS: atom_id res chain seq x y z
N MET A 1 14.84 12.26 11.83
CA MET A 1 14.41 11.77 13.17
C MET A 1 13.24 10.86 12.91
N ILE A 2 13.15 9.68 13.54
CA ILE A 2 11.99 8.79 13.40
C ILE A 2 11.02 9.14 14.50
N ASP A 3 9.77 9.48 14.15
CA ASP A 3 8.72 9.73 15.10
C ASP A 3 8.07 8.41 15.54
N HIS A 4 7.86 8.26 16.83
CA HIS A 4 7.27 7.08 17.43
C HIS A 4 5.92 7.42 18.07
N ASN A 5 4.87 6.70 17.65
CA ASN A 5 3.54 6.81 18.24
C ASN A 5 3.12 5.44 18.76
N LEU A 6 2.71 5.39 20.02
CA LEU A 6 2.24 4.18 20.67
C LEU A 6 0.73 4.24 20.91
N TYR A 7 0.04 3.17 20.56
CA TYR A 7 -1.41 3.05 20.69
C TYR A 7 -1.77 1.81 21.49
N ALA A 8 -2.88 1.85 22.20
CA ALA A 8 -3.31 0.75 23.06
C ALA A 8 -3.87 -0.46 22.27
N SER A 9 -4.18 -0.28 20.98
CA SER A 9 -4.67 -1.36 20.12
C SER A 9 -4.38 -1.11 18.64
N PRO A 10 -4.38 -2.17 17.80
CA PRO A 10 -4.28 -2.03 16.34
C PRO A 10 -5.39 -1.15 15.75
N VAL A 11 -6.59 -1.19 16.31
CA VAL A 11 -7.72 -0.33 15.88
C VAL A 11 -7.38 1.14 16.09
N GLN A 12 -6.88 1.52 17.28
CA GLN A 12 -6.50 2.91 17.54
C GLN A 12 -5.34 3.38 16.68
N ALA A 13 -4.36 2.50 16.41
CA ALA A 13 -3.28 2.81 15.49
C ALA A 13 -3.82 3.03 14.06
N SER A 14 -4.77 2.21 13.62
CA SER A 14 -5.43 2.35 12.31
C SER A 14 -6.21 3.66 12.21
N GLN A 15 -6.98 4.00 13.24
CA GLN A 15 -7.74 5.26 13.29
C GLN A 15 -6.81 6.48 13.20
N ALA A 16 -5.71 6.47 13.94
CA ALA A 16 -4.73 7.56 13.92
C ALA A 16 -4.05 7.68 12.55
N LEU A 17 -3.68 6.56 11.92
CA LEU A 17 -3.09 6.57 10.58
C LEU A 17 -4.06 7.10 9.53
N ILE A 18 -5.33 6.63 9.54
CA ILE A 18 -6.34 7.12 8.60
C ILE A 18 -6.57 8.63 8.77
N THR A 19 -6.69 9.09 10.02
CA THR A 19 -6.83 10.51 10.34
C THR A 19 -5.65 11.31 9.78
N HIS A 20 -4.42 10.82 9.98
CA HIS A 20 -3.22 11.47 9.44
C HIS A 20 -3.21 11.56 7.91
N ILE A 21 -3.65 10.49 7.22
CA ILE A 21 -3.81 10.49 5.76
C ILE A 21 -4.83 11.55 5.32
N LEU A 22 -6.00 11.58 5.96
CA LEU A 22 -7.06 12.53 5.63
C LEU A 22 -6.64 13.98 5.89
N GLU A 23 -5.98 14.25 7.01
CA GLU A 23 -5.42 15.58 7.32
C GLU A 23 -4.36 16.03 6.31
N ALA A 24 -3.55 15.11 5.79
CA ALA A 24 -2.61 15.42 4.72
C ALA A 24 -3.33 15.77 3.41
N MET A 25 -4.40 15.03 3.10
CA MET A 25 -5.22 15.28 1.91
C MET A 25 -5.99 16.61 1.99
N ASP A 26 -6.44 17.00 3.17
CA ASP A 26 -7.15 18.27 3.40
C ASP A 26 -6.24 19.50 3.20
N LYS A 27 -4.94 19.37 3.44
CA LYS A 27 -3.96 20.44 3.19
C LYS A 27 -3.72 20.69 1.71
N GLU A 28 -4.01 19.70 0.85
CA GLU A 28 -3.80 19.76 -0.59
C GLU A 28 -5.06 19.28 -1.36
N PRO A 29 -6.18 20.04 -1.31
CA PRO A 29 -7.50 19.54 -1.71
C PRO A 29 -7.64 19.21 -3.19
N GLU A 30 -6.80 19.77 -4.06
CA GLU A 30 -6.89 19.58 -5.52
C GLU A 30 -5.96 18.45 -6.04
N ARG A 31 -5.04 17.95 -5.21
CA ARG A 31 -4.02 17.00 -5.63
C ARG A 31 -4.49 15.54 -5.45
N PRO A 32 -4.19 14.62 -6.38
CA PRO A 32 -4.30 13.19 -6.12
C PRO A 32 -3.24 12.72 -5.13
N PHE A 33 -3.52 11.65 -4.41
CA PHE A 33 -2.63 11.01 -3.45
C PHE A 33 -2.32 9.57 -3.87
N THR A 34 -1.08 9.16 -3.69
CA THR A 34 -0.58 7.82 -3.98
C THR A 34 -0.25 7.08 -2.70
N ILE A 35 -0.84 5.90 -2.50
CA ILE A 35 -0.66 5.09 -1.29
C ILE A 35 -0.21 3.69 -1.70
N ALA A 36 0.97 3.27 -1.23
CA ALA A 36 1.44 1.90 -1.41
C ALA A 36 1.08 1.05 -0.18
N LEU A 37 0.38 -0.05 -0.41
CA LEU A 37 -0.19 -0.93 0.61
C LEU A 37 0.66 -2.19 0.80
N SER A 38 0.67 -2.72 2.02
CA SER A 38 1.14 -4.07 2.36
C SER A 38 -0.03 -5.01 2.65
N GLY A 39 0.26 -6.30 2.70
CA GLY A 39 -0.65 -7.32 3.19
C GLY A 39 -0.43 -7.69 4.67
N GLY A 40 -1.17 -8.69 5.15
CA GLY A 40 -1.08 -9.23 6.50
C GLY A 40 -2.19 -8.77 7.44
N THR A 41 -2.11 -9.19 8.70
CA THR A 41 -3.18 -9.00 9.70
C THR A 41 -3.34 -7.54 10.14
N THR A 42 -2.26 -6.79 10.25
CA THR A 42 -2.30 -5.37 10.63
C THR A 42 -2.96 -4.51 9.55
N PRO A 43 -2.57 -4.62 8.25
CA PRO A 43 -3.32 -3.98 7.17
C PRO A 43 -4.77 -4.43 7.06
N ALA A 44 -5.09 -5.69 7.36
CA ALA A 44 -6.49 -6.14 7.39
C ALA A 44 -7.32 -5.31 8.37
N THR A 45 -6.84 -5.13 9.60
CA THR A 45 -7.49 -4.28 10.60
C THR A 45 -7.64 -2.83 10.11
N LEU A 46 -6.61 -2.27 9.48
CA LEU A 46 -6.65 -0.94 8.89
C LEU A 46 -7.76 -0.83 7.83
N PHE A 47 -7.85 -1.79 6.92
CA PHE A 47 -8.86 -1.77 5.85
C PHE A 47 -10.29 -1.86 6.40
N GLU A 48 -10.52 -2.72 7.39
CA GLU A 48 -11.82 -2.84 8.04
C GLU A 48 -12.23 -1.58 8.80
N VAL A 49 -11.29 -0.95 9.53
CA VAL A 49 -11.53 0.32 10.23
C VAL A 49 -11.80 1.44 9.22
N TRP A 50 -11.04 1.52 8.15
CA TRP A 50 -11.19 2.54 7.11
C TRP A 50 -12.56 2.44 6.43
N GLU A 51 -12.95 1.23 6.04
CA GLU A 51 -14.27 0.98 5.44
C GLU A 51 -15.40 1.32 6.39
N ARG A 52 -15.35 0.83 7.63
CA ARG A 52 -16.45 0.94 8.57
C ARG A 52 -16.63 2.36 9.11
N GLU A 53 -15.54 3.06 9.40
CA GLU A 53 -15.58 4.30 10.19
C GLU A 53 -15.30 5.57 9.35
N TYR A 54 -14.57 5.44 8.26
CA TYR A 54 -14.09 6.59 7.48
C TYR A 54 -14.54 6.60 6.01
N ALA A 55 -15.22 5.57 5.53
CA ALA A 55 -15.60 5.45 4.12
C ALA A 55 -16.36 6.68 3.60
N ALA A 56 -17.27 7.22 4.40
CA ALA A 56 -18.09 8.37 4.03
C ALA A 56 -17.33 9.70 4.00
N TYR A 57 -16.17 9.78 4.66
CA TYR A 57 -15.36 11.01 4.77
C TYR A 57 -14.13 10.99 3.87
N THR A 58 -13.78 9.82 3.31
CA THR A 58 -12.60 9.66 2.48
C THR A 58 -12.88 10.11 1.05
N PRO A 59 -12.09 11.02 0.48
CA PRO A 59 -12.24 11.49 -0.89
C PRO A 59 -11.65 10.47 -1.88
N TRP A 60 -12.28 9.29 -1.99
CA TRP A 60 -11.82 8.14 -2.79
C TRP A 60 -11.38 8.47 -4.22
N PRO A 61 -12.05 9.40 -4.96
CA PRO A 61 -11.63 9.73 -6.33
C PRO A 61 -10.24 10.39 -6.42
N ARG A 62 -9.64 10.74 -5.29
CA ARG A 62 -8.32 11.37 -5.23
C ARG A 62 -7.22 10.40 -4.81
N ILE A 63 -7.55 9.15 -4.46
CA ILE A 63 -6.57 8.17 -3.97
C ILE A 63 -6.27 7.14 -5.05
N TYR A 64 -4.97 6.93 -5.28
CA TYR A 64 -4.45 5.89 -6.15
C TYR A 64 -3.66 4.89 -5.32
N PHE A 65 -4.06 3.62 -5.39
CA PHE A 65 -3.49 2.55 -4.61
C PHE A 65 -2.47 1.74 -5.40
N TYR A 66 -1.37 1.41 -4.72
CA TYR A 66 -0.27 0.57 -5.19
C TYR A 66 0.03 -0.49 -4.15
N TRP A 67 0.90 -1.44 -4.47
CA TRP A 67 1.34 -2.47 -3.53
C TRP A 67 2.86 -2.45 -3.40
N VAL A 68 3.38 -2.62 -2.17
CA VAL A 68 4.83 -2.72 -1.90
C VAL A 68 5.36 -4.09 -2.26
N ASP A 69 4.54 -5.12 -2.12
CA ASP A 69 4.81 -6.48 -2.54
C ASP A 69 3.51 -7.24 -2.81
N GLU A 70 3.63 -8.37 -3.49
CA GLU A 70 2.52 -9.29 -3.71
C GLU A 70 3.02 -10.74 -3.64
N ARG A 71 2.11 -11.65 -3.40
CA ARG A 71 2.35 -13.09 -3.45
C ARG A 71 2.11 -13.60 -4.86
N CYS A 72 2.91 -14.59 -5.30
CA CYS A 72 2.77 -15.20 -6.62
C CYS A 72 1.55 -16.13 -6.68
N VAL A 73 0.37 -15.55 -6.51
CA VAL A 73 -0.94 -16.23 -6.49
C VAL A 73 -2.00 -15.38 -7.18
N PRO A 74 -3.12 -15.98 -7.63
CA PRO A 74 -4.23 -15.21 -8.18
C PRO A 74 -4.87 -14.28 -7.13
N PRO A 75 -5.54 -13.20 -7.57
CA PRO A 75 -6.17 -12.21 -6.66
C PRO A 75 -7.31 -12.77 -5.81
N GLY A 76 -7.85 -13.94 -6.17
CA GLY A 76 -8.87 -14.64 -5.38
C GLY A 76 -8.30 -15.54 -4.28
N ASP A 77 -6.99 -15.74 -4.24
CA ASP A 77 -6.32 -16.52 -3.20
C ASP A 77 -6.28 -15.74 -1.88
N ASP A 78 -6.38 -16.45 -0.77
CA ASP A 78 -6.37 -15.84 0.57
C ASP A 78 -5.00 -15.22 0.93
N GLN A 79 -3.93 -15.65 0.25
CA GLN A 79 -2.59 -15.09 0.42
C GLN A 79 -2.37 -13.79 -0.37
N SER A 80 -3.23 -13.44 -1.34
CA SER A 80 -3.07 -12.24 -2.14
C SER A 80 -3.24 -10.96 -1.32
N ASN A 81 -2.23 -10.09 -1.33
CA ASN A 81 -2.27 -8.78 -0.70
C ASN A 81 -3.31 -7.87 -1.37
N PHE A 82 -3.38 -7.89 -2.71
CA PHE A 82 -4.43 -7.20 -3.45
C PHE A 82 -5.82 -7.76 -3.11
N GLY A 83 -5.97 -9.08 -3.11
CA GLY A 83 -7.23 -9.75 -2.77
C GLY A 83 -7.74 -9.36 -1.39
N LEU A 84 -6.85 -9.27 -0.41
CA LEU A 84 -7.17 -8.81 0.95
C LEU A 84 -7.70 -7.37 0.94
N ALA A 85 -6.97 -6.42 0.36
CA ALA A 85 -7.38 -5.03 0.27
C ALA A 85 -8.70 -4.85 -0.50
N HIS A 86 -8.87 -5.59 -1.59
CA HIS A 86 -10.08 -5.53 -2.38
C HIS A 86 -11.31 -6.06 -1.61
N ARG A 87 -11.18 -7.18 -0.92
CA ARG A 87 -12.28 -7.75 -0.11
C ARG A 87 -12.68 -6.87 1.06
N LEU A 88 -11.72 -6.27 1.74
CA LEU A 88 -11.96 -5.54 3.00
C LEU A 88 -12.26 -4.05 2.80
N LEU A 89 -11.77 -3.44 1.72
CA LEU A 89 -11.89 -2.00 1.49
C LEU A 89 -12.32 -1.66 0.05
N LEU A 90 -11.45 -1.87 -0.95
CA LEU A 90 -11.61 -1.26 -2.28
C LEU A 90 -12.91 -1.64 -2.99
N GLY A 91 -13.29 -2.91 -2.91
CA GLY A 91 -14.54 -3.42 -3.49
C GLY A 91 -15.80 -2.91 -2.77
N LYS A 92 -15.70 -2.63 -1.46
CA LYS A 92 -16.83 -2.16 -0.65
C LYS A 92 -17.11 -0.67 -0.83
N VAL A 93 -16.07 0.13 -0.99
CA VAL A 93 -16.20 1.59 -1.18
C VAL A 93 -16.32 1.99 -2.65
N GLY A 94 -16.32 1.02 -3.56
CA GLY A 94 -16.59 1.24 -4.98
C GLY A 94 -15.50 2.00 -5.72
N ILE A 95 -14.22 1.79 -5.36
CA ILE A 95 -13.10 2.40 -6.06
C ILE A 95 -12.99 1.83 -7.48
N PRO A 96 -12.94 2.69 -8.52
CA PRO A 96 -12.84 2.21 -9.91
C PRO A 96 -11.48 1.53 -10.15
N ALA A 97 -11.47 0.54 -11.02
CA ALA A 97 -10.24 -0.22 -11.36
C ALA A 97 -9.09 0.65 -11.89
N SER A 98 -9.38 1.84 -12.40
CA SER A 98 -8.38 2.82 -12.82
C SER A 98 -7.64 3.50 -11.65
N HIS A 99 -8.07 3.30 -10.42
CA HIS A 99 -7.48 3.91 -9.22
C HIS A 99 -6.61 2.95 -8.40
N TYR A 100 -6.38 1.73 -8.88
CA TYR A 100 -5.43 0.84 -8.25
C TYR A 100 -4.57 0.10 -9.27
N TYR A 101 -3.30 0.03 -8.97
CA TYR A 101 -2.27 -0.62 -9.77
C TYR A 101 -1.74 -1.81 -8.96
N ARG A 102 -2.29 -3.00 -9.21
CA ARG A 102 -1.86 -4.21 -8.53
C ARG A 102 -0.62 -4.82 -9.18
N ILE A 103 0.16 -5.53 -8.40
CA ILE A 103 1.17 -6.46 -8.90
C ILE A 103 0.45 -7.74 -9.37
N VAL A 104 0.75 -8.23 -10.56
CA VAL A 104 0.10 -9.41 -11.13
C VAL A 104 0.79 -10.68 -10.64
N GLY A 105 0.26 -11.31 -9.59
CA GLY A 105 0.86 -12.51 -8.99
C GLY A 105 0.72 -13.81 -9.81
N GLU A 106 -0.05 -13.77 -10.90
CA GLU A 106 -0.36 -14.94 -11.74
C GLU A 106 0.69 -15.21 -12.83
N GLY A 107 1.57 -14.26 -13.07
CA GLY A 107 2.60 -14.31 -14.11
C GLY A 107 3.97 -14.76 -13.62
N ALA A 108 4.98 -14.61 -14.49
CA ALA A 108 6.37 -14.82 -14.13
C ALA A 108 6.86 -13.64 -13.26
N PRO A 109 7.35 -13.87 -12.03
CA PRO A 109 7.68 -12.80 -11.08
C PRO A 109 8.68 -11.76 -11.64
N GLU A 110 9.69 -12.21 -12.37
CA GLU A 110 10.72 -11.34 -12.94
C GLU A 110 10.17 -10.40 -14.02
N GLU A 111 9.24 -10.88 -14.82
CA GLU A 111 8.59 -10.06 -15.85
C GLU A 111 7.62 -9.09 -15.23
N GLU A 112 6.87 -9.54 -14.23
CA GLU A 112 5.94 -8.68 -13.51
C GLU A 112 6.66 -7.56 -12.74
N ALA A 113 7.79 -7.85 -12.09
CA ALA A 113 8.60 -6.84 -11.42
C ALA A 113 9.03 -5.72 -12.38
N LYS A 114 9.44 -6.07 -13.63
CA LYS A 114 9.79 -5.10 -14.67
C LYS A 114 8.59 -4.27 -15.13
N GLN A 115 7.44 -4.93 -15.34
CA GLN A 115 6.20 -4.26 -15.76
C GLN A 115 5.71 -3.31 -14.66
N TYR A 116 5.67 -3.79 -13.42
CA TYR A 116 5.23 -2.99 -12.29
C TYR A 116 6.18 -1.81 -12.01
N SER A 117 7.49 -2.03 -12.10
CA SER A 117 8.50 -0.95 -12.08
C SER A 117 8.20 0.13 -13.12
N SER A 118 7.83 -0.25 -14.34
CA SER A 118 7.46 0.69 -15.41
C SER A 118 6.19 1.46 -15.07
N ILE A 119 5.17 0.78 -14.53
CA ILE A 119 3.93 1.41 -14.06
C ILE A 119 4.24 2.47 -13.01
N VAL A 120 4.97 2.11 -11.95
CA VAL A 120 5.33 3.03 -10.87
C VAL A 120 6.11 4.25 -11.40
N LYS A 121 7.10 4.03 -12.28
CA LYS A 121 7.89 5.13 -12.88
C LYS A 121 7.06 6.09 -13.73
N THR A 122 5.96 5.62 -14.32
CA THR A 122 5.14 6.44 -15.24
C THR A 122 3.92 7.06 -14.57
N THR A 123 3.44 6.51 -13.45
CA THR A 123 2.18 6.94 -12.82
C THR A 123 2.36 7.59 -11.46
N VAL A 124 3.48 7.35 -10.77
CA VAL A 124 3.78 7.97 -9.48
C VAL A 124 4.60 9.25 -9.70
N PRO A 125 4.27 10.35 -9.01
CA PRO A 125 5.09 11.57 -9.07
C PRO A 125 6.54 11.31 -8.72
N THR A 126 7.47 12.03 -9.38
CA THR A 126 8.90 11.84 -9.16
C THR A 126 9.55 13.07 -8.52
N MET A 127 10.53 12.84 -7.66
CA MET A 127 11.45 13.83 -7.15
C MET A 127 12.88 13.39 -7.50
N ASP A 128 13.61 14.23 -8.20
CA ASP A 128 14.96 13.92 -8.70
C ASP A 128 15.04 12.61 -9.53
N GLY A 129 13.96 12.31 -10.26
CA GLY A 129 13.86 11.10 -11.09
C GLY A 129 13.49 9.82 -10.32
N VAL A 130 13.22 9.91 -9.03
CA VAL A 130 12.80 8.80 -8.17
C VAL A 130 11.29 8.90 -7.90
N PRO A 131 10.49 7.84 -8.11
CA PRO A 131 9.07 7.83 -7.72
C PRO A 131 8.91 8.06 -6.21
N VAL A 132 7.99 8.97 -5.83
CA VAL A 132 7.71 9.32 -4.44
C VAL A 132 6.22 9.15 -4.16
N PHE A 133 5.90 8.17 -3.33
CA PHE A 133 4.55 7.98 -2.81
C PHE A 133 4.27 8.96 -1.68
N ASP A 134 3.01 9.36 -1.54
CA ASP A 134 2.58 10.16 -0.38
C ASP A 134 2.62 9.34 0.91
N PHE A 135 2.21 8.08 0.81
CA PHE A 135 2.26 7.13 1.92
C PHE A 135 2.73 5.75 1.44
N VAL A 136 3.63 5.15 2.21
CA VAL A 136 4.04 3.76 2.04
C VAL A 136 3.79 3.03 3.36
N LEU A 137 2.88 2.06 3.36
CA LEU A 137 2.55 1.28 4.55
C LEU A 137 3.43 0.04 4.58
N LEU A 138 4.32 -0.03 5.56
CA LEU A 138 5.24 -1.14 5.75
C LEU A 138 4.92 -1.85 7.07
N GLY A 139 4.74 -3.18 7.00
CA GLY A 139 4.72 -4.04 8.16
C GLY A 139 6.12 -4.50 8.54
N ILE A 140 6.26 -5.04 9.74
CA ILE A 140 7.46 -5.75 10.19
C ILE A 140 7.03 -7.17 10.59
N GLY A 141 7.62 -8.18 9.97
CA GLY A 141 7.39 -9.59 10.34
C GLY A 141 8.06 -9.96 11.67
N GLU A 142 7.66 -11.07 12.25
CA GLU A 142 8.23 -11.58 13.51
C GLU A 142 9.74 -11.88 13.39
N ASP A 143 10.22 -12.21 12.20
CA ASP A 143 11.62 -12.44 11.86
C ASP A 143 12.38 -11.15 11.49
N GLY A 144 11.69 -10.00 11.49
CA GLY A 144 12.24 -8.69 11.16
C GLY A 144 12.21 -8.33 9.68
N HIS A 145 11.57 -9.14 8.81
CA HIS A 145 11.40 -8.73 7.41
C HIS A 145 10.41 -7.56 7.27
N THR A 146 10.60 -6.76 6.23
CA THR A 146 9.64 -5.74 5.80
C THR A 146 9.41 -5.85 4.30
N SER A 147 8.14 -5.74 3.87
CA SER A 147 7.78 -6.08 2.49
C SER A 147 8.28 -7.49 2.16
N SER A 148 8.98 -7.70 1.04
CA SER A 148 9.64 -8.97 0.69
C SER A 148 11.16 -8.94 0.91
N ILE A 149 11.67 -8.05 1.77
CA ILE A 149 13.09 -7.94 2.14
C ILE A 149 13.32 -8.68 3.46
N PHE A 150 13.88 -9.89 3.36
CA PHE A 150 14.18 -10.74 4.49
C PHE A 150 15.59 -10.45 5.05
N PRO A 151 15.83 -10.66 6.37
CA PRO A 151 17.12 -10.34 7.01
C PRO A 151 18.33 -11.06 6.41
N ASP A 152 18.16 -12.21 5.77
CA ASP A 152 19.17 -13.00 5.09
C ASP A 152 19.39 -12.60 3.61
N ARG A 153 18.61 -11.63 3.11
CA ARG A 153 18.65 -11.16 1.72
C ARG A 153 19.13 -9.70 1.63
N GLN A 154 20.25 -9.40 2.29
CA GLN A 154 20.78 -8.02 2.39
C GLN A 154 21.18 -7.42 1.03
N GLU A 155 21.46 -8.23 0.02
CA GLU A 155 21.73 -7.78 -1.34
C GLU A 155 20.55 -6.98 -1.94
N LEU A 156 19.32 -7.24 -1.49
CA LEU A 156 18.14 -6.53 -1.95
C LEU A 156 18.08 -5.07 -1.47
N LEU A 157 18.77 -4.73 -0.38
CA LEU A 157 18.86 -3.35 0.13
C LEU A 157 19.66 -2.43 -0.80
N THR A 158 20.47 -2.99 -1.68
CA THR A 158 21.31 -2.25 -2.64
C THR A 158 20.84 -2.43 -4.07
N ALA A 159 19.75 -3.15 -4.29
CA ALA A 159 19.17 -3.33 -5.63
C ALA A 159 18.72 -1.97 -6.20
N GLY A 160 19.07 -1.73 -7.46
CA GLY A 160 18.68 -0.50 -8.16
C GLY A 160 17.31 -0.66 -8.80
N GLY A 161 16.34 0.14 -8.40
CA GLY A 161 15.00 0.17 -8.98
C GLY A 161 13.90 0.13 -7.91
N PRO A 162 12.67 0.52 -8.26
CA PRO A 162 11.55 0.52 -7.31
C PRO A 162 10.99 -0.89 -7.02
N TYR A 163 11.19 -1.88 -7.92
CA TYR A 163 10.71 -3.27 -7.81
C TYR A 163 11.65 -4.23 -8.52
#